data_6d0359380de5fc3b0ca52d32977999f3
#
_entry.id   6d0359380de5fc3b0ca52d32977999f3
#
_cell.length_a   1.000
_cell.length_b   1.000
_cell.length_c   1.000
_cell.angle_alpha   90.00
_cell.angle_beta   90.00
_cell.angle_gamma   90.00
#
_symmetry.space_group_name_H-M   'P 1'
#
loop_
_entity.id
_entity.type
_entity.pdbx_description
1 polymer ?
#
loop_
_entity_poly.entity_id
_entity_poly.type
_entity_poly.pdbx_seq_one_letter_code
_entity_poly.pdbx_strand_id
1 'polypeptide(L)'
;MTKNKTMNIKLLSAALGIALSATVMSASAQKAYTAGTVTATTSMRGMDIQMKEYFTLDSMATAFAAGPANIRLLTDANFKSFVVLVDVSAFNVKKAAVYTPDEIDQVLSAYPTFTYAPTTETKQISGFNCKKVVATDSKTKKTYDIWVTNDVTLPASATSKYYAGAGGVPIQYTAFQKGQDGNLVESQFTITSITEDKAPKGTFAIPSDFDKISKDDLEAMSRGGQ
;
A
#
# COMPACT_ATOMS: atom_id res chain seq x y z
N MET A 1 94.47 -4.38 -6.34
CA MET A 1 93.53 -4.77 -7.43
C MET A 1 92.23 -5.20 -6.77
N THR A 2 91.31 -4.32 -6.65
CA THR A 2 90.01 -4.56 -5.96
C THR A 2 88.88 -4.40 -6.99
N LYS A 3 88.21 -5.50 -7.31
CA LYS A 3 87.08 -5.57 -8.20
C LYS A 3 85.79 -5.11 -7.50
N ASN A 4 85.27 -3.96 -7.90
CA ASN A 4 83.93 -3.52 -7.48
C ASN A 4 82.84 -4.37 -8.17
N LYS A 5 82.01 -4.97 -7.33
CA LYS A 5 80.82 -5.74 -7.76
C LYS A 5 79.62 -4.85 -7.61
N THR A 6 79.11 -4.33 -8.72
CA THR A 6 77.89 -3.56 -8.77
C THR A 6 76.70 -4.48 -8.57
N MET A 7 75.91 -4.17 -7.57
CA MET A 7 74.69 -4.89 -7.24
C MET A 7 73.50 -4.19 -7.93
N ASN A 8 72.87 -4.87 -8.90
CA ASN A 8 71.68 -4.39 -9.59
C ASN A 8 70.44 -4.60 -8.68
N ILE A 9 69.91 -3.53 -8.16
CA ILE A 9 68.63 -3.52 -7.46
C ILE A 9 67.53 -3.41 -8.55
N LYS A 10 66.89 -4.54 -8.80
CA LYS A 10 65.60 -4.53 -9.57
C LYS A 10 64.51 -4.04 -8.67
N LEU A 11 64.04 -2.82 -8.92
CA LEU A 11 62.83 -2.29 -8.31
C LEU A 11 61.62 -3.11 -8.79
N LEU A 12 61.07 -3.92 -7.93
CA LEU A 12 59.75 -4.53 -8.15
C LEU A 12 58.67 -3.50 -7.79
N SER A 13 58.13 -2.83 -8.81
CA SER A 13 56.93 -2.00 -8.67
C SER A 13 55.72 -2.92 -8.57
N ALA A 14 55.28 -3.22 -7.35
CA ALA A 14 53.95 -3.82 -7.12
C ALA A 14 52.90 -2.75 -7.31
N ALA A 15 52.27 -2.72 -8.48
CA ALA A 15 51.07 -1.94 -8.72
C ALA A 15 49.91 -2.60 -7.99
N LEU A 16 49.58 -2.08 -6.82
CA LEU A 16 48.38 -2.44 -6.08
C LEU A 16 47.17 -1.79 -6.79
N GLY A 17 46.54 -2.54 -7.69
CA GLY A 17 45.29 -2.15 -8.33
C GLY A 17 44.15 -2.21 -7.32
N ILE A 18 43.82 -1.08 -6.74
CA ILE A 18 42.56 -0.93 -6.01
C ILE A 18 41.44 -0.87 -7.03
N ALA A 19 40.80 -2.03 -7.26
CA ALA A 19 39.54 -2.06 -7.98
C ALA A 19 38.47 -1.40 -7.10
N LEU A 20 38.27 -0.08 -7.25
CA LEU A 20 37.05 0.55 -6.79
C LEU A 20 35.91 -0.03 -7.63
N SER A 21 35.25 -1.04 -7.11
CA SER A 21 33.91 -1.41 -7.57
C SER A 21 32.97 -0.26 -7.19
N ALA A 22 32.89 0.74 -8.06
CA ALA A 22 31.82 1.71 -8.04
C ALA A 22 30.52 0.92 -8.28
N THR A 23 29.81 0.58 -7.22
CA THR A 23 28.41 0.21 -7.32
C THR A 23 27.72 1.47 -7.85
N VAL A 24 27.50 1.48 -9.15
CA VAL A 24 26.65 2.46 -9.81
C VAL A 24 25.26 2.18 -9.24
N MET A 25 24.89 2.85 -8.15
CA MET A 25 23.51 3.01 -7.77
C MET A 25 22.88 3.81 -8.91
N SER A 26 22.27 3.10 -9.87
CA SER A 26 21.40 3.73 -10.85
C SER A 26 20.35 4.48 -10.02
N ALA A 27 20.47 5.79 -9.96
CA ALA A 27 19.39 6.64 -9.50
C ALA A 27 18.27 6.47 -10.52
N SER A 28 17.44 5.43 -10.35
CA SER A 28 16.22 5.26 -11.11
C SER A 28 15.39 6.50 -10.81
N ALA A 29 15.10 7.29 -11.83
CA ALA A 29 14.26 8.46 -11.66
C ALA A 29 12.92 7.98 -11.07
N GLN A 30 12.52 8.57 -9.96
CA GLN A 30 11.27 8.25 -9.27
C GLN A 30 10.10 8.43 -10.26
N LYS A 31 9.34 7.36 -10.51
CA LYS A 31 8.18 7.41 -11.39
C LYS A 31 6.98 7.99 -10.67
N ALA A 32 6.44 9.11 -11.16
CA ALA A 32 5.26 9.75 -10.59
C ALA A 32 4.01 9.30 -11.33
N TYR A 33 3.05 8.77 -10.60
CA TYR A 33 1.74 8.38 -11.11
C TYR A 33 0.69 9.41 -10.68
N THR A 34 -0.09 9.93 -11.62
CA THR A 34 -1.24 10.82 -11.36
C THR A 34 -2.57 10.10 -11.48
N ALA A 35 -2.58 8.96 -12.17
CA ALA A 35 -3.70 8.04 -12.29
C ALA A 35 -3.16 6.65 -12.61
N GLY A 36 -3.92 5.61 -12.30
CA GLY A 36 -3.49 4.24 -12.58
C GLY A 36 -4.26 3.19 -11.82
N THR A 37 -3.62 2.00 -11.79
CA THR A 37 -4.12 0.82 -11.06
C THR A 37 -3.03 0.26 -10.17
N VAL A 38 -3.34 0.08 -8.90
CA VAL A 38 -2.57 -0.72 -7.95
C VAL A 38 -3.21 -2.10 -7.86
N THR A 39 -2.42 -3.15 -8.04
CA THR A 39 -2.84 -4.52 -7.70
C THR A 39 -2.16 -4.91 -6.40
N ALA A 40 -2.93 -5.48 -5.49
CA ALA A 40 -2.46 -5.87 -4.18
C ALA A 40 -3.05 -7.21 -3.74
N THR A 41 -2.41 -7.84 -2.79
CA THR A 41 -2.91 -9.02 -2.08
C THR A 41 -3.02 -8.72 -0.60
N THR A 42 -4.06 -9.25 0.03
CA THR A 42 -4.20 -9.26 1.49
C THR A 42 -4.63 -10.65 1.95
N SER A 43 -4.15 -11.08 3.11
CA SER A 43 -4.61 -12.33 3.70
C SER A 43 -5.70 -12.03 4.72
N MET A 44 -6.89 -12.55 4.50
CA MET A 44 -8.04 -12.39 5.39
C MET A 44 -8.58 -13.76 5.77
N ARG A 45 -8.60 -14.08 7.07
CA ARG A 45 -9.05 -15.40 7.60
C ARG A 45 -8.34 -16.59 6.93
N GLY A 46 -7.05 -16.45 6.60
CA GLY A 46 -6.25 -17.50 5.96
C GLY A 46 -6.47 -17.66 4.45
N MET A 47 -7.25 -16.78 3.83
CA MET A 47 -7.44 -16.73 2.37
C MET A 47 -6.76 -15.49 1.79
N ASP A 48 -6.03 -15.68 0.70
CA ASP A 48 -5.45 -14.57 -0.03
C ASP A 48 -6.49 -13.95 -0.96
N ILE A 49 -6.76 -12.66 -0.73
CA ILE A 49 -7.68 -11.85 -1.51
C ILE A 49 -6.87 -10.94 -2.41
N GLN A 50 -7.15 -11.00 -3.71
CA GLN A 50 -6.62 -10.02 -4.66
C GLN A 50 -7.51 -8.78 -4.67
N MET A 51 -6.86 -7.61 -4.64
CA MET A 51 -7.53 -6.32 -4.69
C MET A 51 -6.98 -5.50 -5.86
N LYS A 52 -7.85 -4.71 -6.46
CA LYS A 52 -7.48 -3.69 -7.45
C LYS A 52 -7.91 -2.32 -6.92
N GLU A 53 -6.97 -1.41 -6.87
CA GLU A 53 -7.23 -0.03 -6.49
C GLU A 53 -7.01 0.85 -7.72
N TYR A 54 -8.08 1.42 -8.23
CA TYR A 54 -8.05 2.41 -9.29
C TYR A 54 -7.95 3.80 -8.67
N PHE A 55 -7.09 4.65 -9.19
CA PHE A 55 -6.90 5.97 -8.62
C PHE A 55 -6.72 7.06 -9.69
N THR A 56 -7.08 8.26 -9.31
CA THR A 56 -6.78 9.54 -9.95
C THR A 56 -6.23 10.50 -8.90
N LEU A 57 -5.97 11.75 -9.25
CA LEU A 57 -5.57 12.77 -8.26
C LEU A 57 -6.60 12.95 -7.15
N ASP A 58 -7.89 12.81 -7.48
CA ASP A 58 -9.01 13.20 -6.61
C ASP A 58 -9.81 12.03 -6.06
N SER A 59 -9.66 10.82 -6.62
CA SER A 59 -10.56 9.70 -6.32
C SER A 59 -9.81 8.38 -6.27
N MET A 60 -10.32 7.47 -5.43
CA MET A 60 -9.89 6.07 -5.38
C MET A 60 -11.11 5.14 -5.38
N ALA A 61 -10.96 4.00 -6.02
CA ALA A 61 -11.94 2.91 -5.99
C ALA A 61 -11.19 1.57 -5.76
N THR A 62 -11.40 0.95 -4.60
CA THR A 62 -10.85 -0.36 -4.27
C THR A 62 -11.86 -1.45 -4.58
N ALA A 63 -11.52 -2.42 -5.43
CA ALA A 63 -12.40 -3.50 -5.84
C ALA A 63 -11.81 -4.88 -5.44
N PHE A 64 -12.63 -5.72 -4.85
CA PHE A 64 -12.27 -7.10 -4.47
C PHE A 64 -13.51 -7.99 -4.36
N ALA A 65 -13.30 -9.31 -4.43
CA ALA A 65 -14.35 -10.29 -4.17
C ALA A 65 -14.30 -10.77 -2.71
N ALA A 66 -15.47 -10.86 -2.09
CA ALA A 66 -15.66 -11.42 -0.74
C ALA A 66 -16.74 -12.51 -0.80
N GLY A 67 -16.33 -13.77 -1.01
CA GLY A 67 -17.23 -14.86 -1.29
C GLY A 67 -18.02 -14.61 -2.59
N PRO A 68 -19.37 -14.65 -2.55
CA PRO A 68 -20.21 -14.39 -3.73
C PRO A 68 -20.38 -12.88 -4.05
N ALA A 69 -19.90 -11.99 -3.15
CA ALA A 69 -20.07 -10.56 -3.27
C ALA A 69 -18.86 -9.91 -3.97
N ASN A 70 -19.13 -9.04 -4.93
CA ASN A 70 -18.18 -8.07 -5.44
C ASN A 70 -18.31 -6.78 -4.64
N ILE A 71 -17.24 -6.39 -3.98
CA ILE A 71 -17.20 -5.19 -3.16
C ILE A 71 -16.41 -4.12 -3.89
N ARG A 72 -16.90 -2.86 -3.85
CA ARG A 72 -16.14 -1.71 -4.30
C ARG A 72 -16.27 -0.58 -3.27
N LEU A 73 -15.14 -0.08 -2.82
CA LEU A 73 -15.06 1.07 -1.93
C LEU A 73 -14.72 2.29 -2.77
N LEU A 74 -15.50 3.36 -2.64
CA LEU A 74 -15.24 4.63 -3.34
C LEU A 74 -14.87 5.68 -2.30
N THR A 75 -13.76 6.39 -2.53
CA THR A 75 -13.33 7.52 -1.69
C THR A 75 -12.83 8.67 -2.55
N ASP A 76 -12.92 9.89 -2.04
CA ASP A 76 -12.13 11.00 -2.56
C ASP A 76 -10.78 11.13 -1.85
N ALA A 77 -9.89 11.95 -2.39
CA ALA A 77 -8.54 12.16 -1.87
C ALA A 77 -8.50 12.69 -0.43
N ASN A 78 -9.57 13.33 0.04
CA ASN A 78 -9.66 13.93 1.36
C ASN A 78 -10.50 13.11 2.34
N PHE A 79 -11.05 11.97 1.91
CA PHE A 79 -12.02 11.16 2.66
C PHE A 79 -13.25 11.95 3.15
N LYS A 80 -13.72 12.90 2.36
CA LYS A 80 -15.00 13.58 2.58
C LYS A 80 -16.19 12.79 2.02
N SER A 81 -15.91 11.80 1.17
CA SER A 81 -16.87 10.88 0.60
C SER A 81 -16.38 9.44 0.81
N PHE A 82 -17.26 8.60 1.30
CA PHE A 82 -17.02 7.16 1.43
C PHE A 82 -18.30 6.40 1.07
N VAL A 83 -18.19 5.48 0.11
CA VAL A 83 -19.30 4.65 -0.35
C VAL A 83 -18.83 3.19 -0.42
N VAL A 84 -19.65 2.28 0.06
CA VAL A 84 -19.45 0.84 -0.08
C VAL A 84 -20.49 0.29 -1.05
N LEU A 85 -20.03 -0.18 -2.21
CA LEU A 85 -20.87 -0.88 -3.17
C LEU A 85 -20.78 -2.38 -2.93
N VAL A 86 -21.92 -3.03 -2.82
CA VAL A 86 -22.05 -4.49 -2.67
C VAL A 86 -22.90 -5.01 -3.83
N ASP A 87 -22.30 -5.87 -4.66
CA ASP A 87 -22.98 -6.57 -5.74
C ASP A 87 -22.93 -8.08 -5.48
N VAL A 88 -24.08 -8.69 -5.20
CA VAL A 88 -24.25 -10.13 -5.10
C VAL A 88 -25.19 -10.55 -6.24
N SER A 89 -24.66 -10.60 -7.45
CA SER A 89 -25.43 -10.82 -8.68
C SER A 89 -26.27 -12.10 -8.64
N ALA A 90 -25.77 -13.16 -7.97
CA ALA A 90 -26.51 -14.44 -7.81
C ALA A 90 -27.83 -14.27 -7.05
N PHE A 91 -27.97 -13.22 -6.22
CA PHE A 91 -29.16 -12.91 -5.44
C PHE A 91 -29.85 -11.62 -5.89
N ASN A 92 -29.42 -11.06 -7.01
CA ASN A 92 -29.91 -9.76 -7.52
C ASN A 92 -29.83 -8.63 -6.47
N VAL A 93 -28.77 -8.64 -5.62
CA VAL A 93 -28.54 -7.62 -4.59
C VAL A 93 -27.50 -6.65 -5.12
N LYS A 94 -27.90 -5.37 -5.25
CA LYS A 94 -27.01 -4.25 -5.63
C LYS A 94 -27.26 -3.09 -4.68
N LYS A 95 -26.37 -2.87 -3.73
CA LYS A 95 -26.52 -1.86 -2.68
C LYS A 95 -25.32 -0.92 -2.64
N ALA A 96 -25.61 0.37 -2.42
CA ALA A 96 -24.63 1.43 -2.25
C ALA A 96 -24.82 2.08 -0.88
N ALA A 97 -24.04 1.67 0.10
CA ALA A 97 -24.05 2.31 1.41
C ALA A 97 -23.26 3.63 1.35
N VAL A 98 -23.95 4.73 1.54
CA VAL A 98 -23.38 6.09 1.52
C VAL A 98 -23.17 6.55 2.95
N TYR A 99 -21.92 6.84 3.31
CA TYR A 99 -21.54 7.26 4.66
C TYR A 99 -21.71 8.78 4.81
N THR A 100 -22.27 9.18 5.96
CA THR A 100 -22.31 10.58 6.37
C THR A 100 -20.92 11.05 6.83
N PRO A 101 -20.66 12.39 6.89
CA PRO A 101 -19.39 12.90 7.41
C PRO A 101 -19.05 12.39 8.81
N ASP A 102 -20.01 12.35 9.73
CA ASP A 102 -19.79 11.86 11.09
C ASP A 102 -19.41 10.36 11.13
N GLU A 103 -20.01 9.55 10.26
CA GLU A 103 -19.66 8.14 10.14
C GLU A 103 -18.26 7.94 9.53
N ILE A 104 -17.88 8.78 8.60
CA ILE A 104 -16.51 8.79 8.04
C ILE A 104 -15.51 9.13 9.13
N ASP A 105 -15.77 10.16 9.94
CA ASP A 105 -14.91 10.55 11.06
C ASP A 105 -14.80 9.42 12.10
N GLN A 106 -15.90 8.72 12.39
CA GLN A 106 -15.88 7.53 13.25
C GLN A 106 -15.01 6.42 12.67
N VAL A 107 -15.09 6.15 11.36
CA VAL A 107 -14.26 5.16 10.69
C VAL A 107 -12.78 5.55 10.79
N LEU A 108 -12.45 6.81 10.48
CA LEU A 108 -11.08 7.30 10.51
C LEU A 108 -10.49 7.32 11.92
N SER A 109 -11.28 7.66 12.94
CA SER A 109 -10.85 7.71 14.34
C SER A 109 -10.57 6.32 14.94
N ALA A 110 -11.13 5.26 14.35
CA ALA A 110 -10.89 3.90 14.79
C ALA A 110 -9.50 3.38 14.41
N TYR A 111 -8.87 3.96 13.37
CA TYR A 111 -7.54 3.53 12.94
C TYR A 111 -6.43 3.99 13.88
N PRO A 112 -5.33 3.21 14.00
CA PRO A 112 -4.20 3.60 14.81
C PRO A 112 -3.49 4.82 14.24
N THR A 113 -2.89 5.60 15.13
CA THR A 113 -1.97 6.69 14.78
C THR A 113 -0.56 6.27 15.12
N PHE A 114 0.40 6.52 14.21
CA PHE A 114 1.76 6.01 14.32
C PHE A 114 2.81 7.11 14.45
N THR A 115 3.87 6.76 15.18
CA THR A 115 5.19 7.37 15.04
C THR A 115 6.08 6.43 14.22
N TYR A 116 7.05 6.98 13.49
CA TYR A 116 7.86 6.23 12.53
C TYR A 116 9.34 6.31 12.85
N ALA A 117 10.03 5.17 12.81
CA ALA A 117 11.46 5.06 12.94
C ALA A 117 12.05 4.32 11.72
N PRO A 118 12.77 5.02 10.82
CA PRO A 118 13.42 4.36 9.69
C PRO A 118 14.54 3.46 10.18
N THR A 119 14.78 2.35 9.46
CA THR A 119 15.89 1.42 9.72
C THR A 119 16.88 1.40 8.55
N THR A 120 17.95 0.62 8.68
CA THR A 120 18.91 0.39 7.59
C THR A 120 18.57 -0.82 6.74
N GLU A 121 17.53 -1.59 7.10
CA GLU A 121 17.14 -2.79 6.39
C GLU A 121 16.51 -2.45 5.04
N THR A 122 16.93 -3.18 4.01
CA THR A 122 16.41 -3.04 2.65
C THR A 122 16.10 -4.41 2.07
N LYS A 123 15.07 -4.50 1.23
CA LYS A 123 14.78 -5.68 0.40
C LYS A 123 14.02 -5.28 -0.86
N GLN A 124 14.00 -6.15 -1.85
CA GLN A 124 13.13 -6.01 -3.00
C GLN A 124 11.81 -6.74 -2.76
N ILE A 125 10.68 -6.05 -3.03
CA ILE A 125 9.32 -6.60 -2.92
C ILE A 125 8.58 -6.24 -4.21
N SER A 126 8.09 -7.22 -4.93
CA SER A 126 7.32 -7.02 -6.18
C SER A 126 8.06 -6.13 -7.21
N GLY A 127 9.39 -6.18 -7.24
CA GLY A 127 10.23 -5.36 -8.11
C GLY A 127 10.58 -3.97 -7.56
N PHE A 128 10.00 -3.54 -6.44
CA PHE A 128 10.31 -2.26 -5.79
C PHE A 128 11.47 -2.40 -4.81
N ASN A 129 12.38 -1.43 -4.80
CA ASN A 129 13.44 -1.34 -3.78
C ASN A 129 12.84 -0.71 -2.52
N CYS A 130 12.69 -1.51 -1.47
CA CYS A 130 12.02 -1.11 -0.25
C CYS A 130 13.00 -0.93 0.90
N LYS A 131 12.70 0.06 1.77
CA LYS A 131 13.34 0.25 3.07
C LYS A 131 12.33 -0.07 4.16
N LYS A 132 12.83 -0.69 5.23
CA LYS A 132 11.99 -0.96 6.41
C LYS A 132 11.86 0.29 7.27
N VAL A 133 10.63 0.54 7.68
CA VAL A 133 10.27 1.55 8.68
C VAL A 133 9.47 0.86 9.78
N VAL A 134 9.81 1.13 11.03
CA VAL A 134 9.03 0.64 12.17
C VAL A 134 8.00 1.69 12.54
N ALA A 135 6.72 1.32 12.43
CA ALA A 135 5.61 2.13 12.90
C ALA A 135 5.23 1.70 14.32
N THR A 136 5.16 2.63 15.24
CA THR A 136 4.75 2.39 16.63
C THR A 136 3.40 3.05 16.87
N ASP A 137 2.39 2.25 17.22
CA ASP A 137 1.07 2.76 17.60
C ASP A 137 1.19 3.68 18.82
N SER A 138 0.69 4.88 18.69
CA SER A 138 0.78 5.91 19.72
C SER A 138 0.03 5.55 21.02
N LYS A 139 -1.03 4.73 20.92
CA LYS A 139 -1.87 4.30 22.04
C LYS A 139 -1.36 3.00 22.68
N THR A 140 -1.26 1.94 21.87
CA THR A 140 -0.97 0.59 22.37
C THR A 140 0.52 0.30 22.51
N LYS A 141 1.38 1.13 21.91
CA LYS A 141 2.85 0.92 21.80
C LYS A 141 3.24 -0.32 21.01
N LYS A 142 2.29 -0.99 20.38
CA LYS A 142 2.57 -2.10 19.46
C LYS A 142 3.34 -1.59 18.24
N THR A 143 4.31 -2.37 17.77
CA THR A 143 5.13 -2.03 16.62
C THR A 143 4.73 -2.87 15.40
N TYR A 144 4.87 -2.26 14.21
CA TYR A 144 4.58 -2.87 12.93
C TYR A 144 5.70 -2.56 11.95
N ASP A 145 6.16 -3.57 11.23
CA ASP A 145 7.13 -3.40 10.16
C ASP A 145 6.42 -2.96 8.88
N ILE A 146 6.87 -1.84 8.31
CA ILE A 146 6.38 -1.32 7.04
C ILE A 146 7.55 -1.30 6.07
N TRP A 147 7.32 -1.78 4.86
CA TRP A 147 8.28 -1.68 3.77
C TRP A 147 7.83 -0.63 2.79
N VAL A 148 8.57 0.46 2.69
CA VAL A 148 8.24 1.61 1.84
C VAL A 148 9.24 1.73 0.70
N THR A 149 8.77 2.21 -0.44
CA THR A 149 9.63 2.52 -1.60
C THR A 149 9.58 4.01 -1.93
N ASN A 150 10.70 4.50 -2.48
CA ASN A 150 10.82 5.79 -3.14
C ASN A 150 11.03 5.65 -4.66
N ASP A 151 10.89 4.44 -5.22
CA ASP A 151 10.98 4.23 -6.67
C ASP A 151 9.80 4.89 -7.40
N VAL A 152 8.69 5.12 -6.70
CA VAL A 152 7.46 5.71 -7.22
C VAL A 152 6.88 6.75 -6.27
N THR A 153 6.04 7.64 -6.82
CA THR A 153 5.11 8.48 -6.04
C THR A 153 3.68 8.23 -6.47
N LEU A 154 2.78 8.23 -5.52
CA LEU A 154 1.33 8.12 -5.72
C LEU A 154 0.64 9.39 -5.20
N PRO A 155 -0.53 9.77 -5.78
CA PRO A 155 -1.33 10.87 -5.23
C PRO A 155 -1.89 10.51 -3.84
N ALA A 156 -2.29 11.52 -3.10
CA ALA A 156 -2.83 11.35 -1.75
C ALA A 156 -4.08 10.44 -1.71
N SER A 157 -4.84 10.37 -2.81
CA SER A 157 -5.97 9.46 -2.98
C SER A 157 -5.58 7.99 -2.94
N ALA A 158 -4.38 7.65 -3.42
CA ALA A 158 -3.90 6.27 -3.58
C ALA A 158 -2.91 5.84 -2.48
N THR A 159 -2.77 6.61 -1.41
CA THR A 159 -1.89 6.29 -0.29
C THR A 159 -2.68 6.03 0.98
N SER A 160 -2.28 5.00 1.73
CA SER A 160 -2.88 4.74 3.05
C SER A 160 -2.67 5.94 3.98
N LYS A 161 -3.76 6.55 4.46
CA LYS A 161 -3.70 7.75 5.31
C LYS A 161 -2.97 7.52 6.62
N TYR A 162 -3.14 6.35 7.24
CA TYR A 162 -2.47 6.06 8.50
C TYR A 162 -0.97 5.78 8.34
N TYR A 163 -0.47 5.55 7.12
CA TYR A 163 0.96 5.41 6.82
C TYR A 163 1.56 6.57 6.02
N ALA A 164 0.84 7.67 5.86
CA ALA A 164 1.33 8.83 5.10
C ALA A 164 2.66 9.41 5.62
N GLY A 165 2.96 9.26 6.93
CA GLY A 165 4.22 9.69 7.54
C GLY A 165 5.38 8.71 7.42
N ALA A 166 5.23 7.56 6.75
CA ALA A 166 6.25 6.51 6.69
C ALA A 166 7.46 6.85 5.79
N GLY A 167 7.43 7.96 5.06
CA GLY A 167 8.58 8.46 4.26
C GLY A 167 8.75 7.78 2.91
N GLY A 168 7.69 7.19 2.36
CA GLY A 168 7.63 6.57 1.04
C GLY A 168 6.28 5.90 0.80
N VAL A 169 6.09 5.29 -0.37
CA VAL A 169 4.89 4.52 -0.70
C VAL A 169 4.97 3.15 0.00
N PRO A 170 4.03 2.80 0.90
CA PRO A 170 4.00 1.50 1.55
C PRO A 170 3.73 0.39 0.52
N ILE A 171 4.63 -0.58 0.41
CA ILE A 171 4.50 -1.73 -0.49
C ILE A 171 4.05 -2.98 0.27
N GLN A 172 4.57 -3.18 1.50
CA GLN A 172 4.12 -4.25 2.38
C GLN A 172 3.92 -3.71 3.78
N TYR A 173 2.73 -3.92 4.34
CA TYR A 173 2.34 -3.35 5.63
C TYR A 173 1.16 -4.09 6.25
N THR A 174 0.89 -3.83 7.53
CA THR A 174 -0.33 -4.31 8.20
C THR A 174 -1.49 -3.38 7.87
N ALA A 175 -2.52 -3.91 7.23
CA ALA A 175 -3.81 -3.23 7.05
C ALA A 175 -4.73 -3.52 8.23
N PHE A 176 -5.58 -2.55 8.55
CA PHE A 176 -6.54 -2.64 9.64
C PHE A 176 -7.96 -2.56 9.09
N GLN A 177 -8.81 -3.44 9.55
CA GLN A 177 -10.23 -3.46 9.19
C GLN A 177 -11.08 -3.60 10.44
N LYS A 178 -12.24 -2.94 10.49
CA LYS A 178 -13.18 -3.13 11.58
C LYS A 178 -13.86 -4.49 11.43
N GLY A 179 -13.68 -5.36 12.41
CA GLY A 179 -14.38 -6.64 12.50
C GLY A 179 -15.86 -6.47 12.89
N GLN A 180 -16.64 -7.54 12.79
CA GLN A 180 -18.05 -7.55 13.17
C GLN A 180 -18.27 -7.30 14.68
N ASP A 181 -17.30 -7.64 15.51
CA ASP A 181 -17.25 -7.39 16.94
C ASP A 181 -16.83 -5.96 17.30
N GLY A 182 -16.57 -5.11 16.29
CA GLY A 182 -16.11 -3.74 16.46
C GLY A 182 -14.60 -3.60 16.69
N ASN A 183 -13.86 -4.69 16.89
CA ASN A 183 -12.41 -4.67 17.05
C ASN A 183 -11.72 -4.53 15.71
N LEU A 184 -10.48 -4.01 15.72
CA LEU A 184 -9.66 -3.98 14.52
C LEU A 184 -9.06 -5.37 14.25
N VAL A 185 -9.27 -5.85 13.02
CA VAL A 185 -8.64 -7.05 12.49
C VAL A 185 -7.44 -6.62 11.68
N GLU A 186 -6.29 -7.22 11.97
CA GLU A 186 -5.04 -6.98 11.28
C GLU A 186 -4.86 -7.99 10.14
N SER A 187 -4.41 -7.51 8.98
CA SER A 187 -4.07 -8.36 7.84
C SER A 187 -2.80 -7.85 7.16
N GLN A 188 -2.00 -8.76 6.60
CA GLN A 188 -0.85 -8.37 5.80
C GLN A 188 -1.32 -7.90 4.43
N PHE A 189 -0.93 -6.70 4.03
CA PHE A 189 -1.19 -6.13 2.72
C PHE A 189 0.11 -6.02 1.94
N THR A 190 0.09 -6.43 0.65
CA THR A 190 1.27 -6.34 -0.22
C THR A 190 0.86 -5.85 -1.60
N ILE A 191 1.43 -4.73 -2.03
CA ILE A 191 1.29 -4.25 -3.41
C ILE A 191 2.15 -5.14 -4.32
N THR A 192 1.51 -5.70 -5.35
CA THR A 192 2.17 -6.58 -6.32
C THR A 192 2.50 -5.87 -7.63
N SER A 193 1.75 -4.81 -7.99
CA SER A 193 2.09 -3.98 -9.15
C SER A 193 1.42 -2.60 -9.06
N ILE A 194 2.03 -1.62 -9.73
CA ILE A 194 1.49 -0.28 -9.96
C ILE A 194 1.63 0.02 -11.45
N THR A 195 0.52 0.30 -12.14
CA THR A 195 0.49 0.56 -13.58
C THR A 195 -0.25 1.85 -13.91
N GLU A 196 -0.07 2.35 -15.14
CA GLU A 196 -0.82 3.50 -15.68
C GLU A 196 -2.15 3.08 -16.33
N ASP A 197 -2.58 1.83 -16.11
CA ASP A 197 -3.82 1.32 -16.66
C ASP A 197 -5.00 2.13 -16.17
N LYS A 198 -5.80 2.62 -17.10
CA LYS A 198 -6.97 3.45 -16.81
C LYS A 198 -8.07 2.63 -16.17
N ALA A 199 -8.72 3.22 -15.18
CA ALA A 199 -9.92 2.66 -14.60
C ALA A 199 -11.02 2.47 -15.66
N PRO A 200 -11.80 1.38 -15.62
CA PRO A 200 -12.99 1.23 -16.44
C PRO A 200 -13.96 2.41 -16.27
N LYS A 201 -14.74 2.71 -17.32
CA LYS A 201 -15.75 3.78 -17.25
C LYS A 201 -16.72 3.52 -16.09
N GLY A 202 -17.01 4.55 -15.30
CA GLY A 202 -17.93 4.45 -14.15
C GLY A 202 -17.32 3.87 -12.87
N THR A 203 -16.00 3.59 -12.83
CA THR A 203 -15.33 2.99 -11.65
C THR A 203 -15.50 3.85 -10.39
N PHE A 204 -15.48 5.17 -10.51
CA PHE A 204 -15.54 6.11 -9.39
C PHE A 204 -16.95 6.63 -9.08
N ALA A 205 -17.98 6.03 -9.69
CA ALA A 205 -19.36 6.47 -9.51
C ALA A 205 -20.23 5.33 -8.96
N ILE A 206 -21.32 5.70 -8.29
CA ILE A 206 -22.39 4.76 -7.92
C ILE A 206 -23.16 4.44 -9.20
N PRO A 207 -23.24 3.18 -9.64
CA PRO A 207 -24.05 2.81 -10.80
C PRO A 207 -25.54 3.07 -10.54
N SER A 208 -26.28 3.42 -11.60
CA SER A 208 -27.71 3.80 -11.50
C SER A 208 -28.63 2.66 -11.06
N ASP A 209 -28.17 1.42 -11.20
CA ASP A 209 -28.89 0.20 -10.82
C ASP A 209 -28.59 -0.26 -9.38
N PHE A 210 -27.88 0.55 -8.58
CA PHE A 210 -27.64 0.31 -7.17
C PHE A 210 -28.60 1.10 -6.30
N ASP A 211 -29.28 0.43 -5.38
CA ASP A 211 -30.09 1.07 -4.35
C ASP A 211 -29.19 1.72 -3.29
N LYS A 212 -29.42 3.02 -3.05
CA LYS A 212 -28.73 3.73 -1.96
C LYS A 212 -29.30 3.33 -0.62
N ILE A 213 -28.43 2.97 0.31
CA ILE A 213 -28.78 2.59 1.68
C ILE A 213 -27.88 3.33 2.67
N SER A 214 -28.23 3.29 3.95
CA SER A 214 -27.39 3.79 5.04
C SER A 214 -26.28 2.78 5.41
N LYS A 215 -25.27 3.25 6.16
CA LYS A 215 -24.27 2.38 6.78
C LYS A 215 -24.92 1.34 7.69
N ASP A 216 -25.92 1.73 8.50
CA ASP A 216 -26.61 0.84 9.44
C ASP A 216 -27.38 -0.27 8.72
N ASP A 217 -28.02 0.03 7.59
CA ASP A 217 -28.67 -0.99 6.75
C ASP A 217 -27.63 -2.00 6.20
N LEU A 218 -26.45 -1.54 5.77
CA LEU A 218 -25.39 -2.42 5.31
C LEU A 218 -24.89 -3.33 6.45
N GLU A 219 -24.70 -2.78 7.65
CA GLU A 219 -24.30 -3.56 8.83
C GLU A 219 -25.39 -4.57 9.23
N ALA A 220 -26.67 -4.22 9.14
CA ALA A 220 -27.79 -5.13 9.40
C ALA A 220 -27.81 -6.30 8.40
N MET A 221 -27.61 -6.01 7.10
CA MET A 221 -27.51 -7.04 6.05
C MET A 221 -26.34 -8.01 6.33
N SER A 222 -25.20 -7.52 6.77
CA SER A 222 -24.02 -8.36 7.05
C SER A 222 -24.21 -9.28 8.25
N ARG A 223 -25.10 -8.93 9.19
CA ARG A 223 -25.46 -9.74 10.37
C ARG A 223 -26.58 -10.74 10.10
N GLY A 224 -27.51 -10.41 9.21
CA GLY A 224 -28.69 -11.23 8.90
C GLY A 224 -28.43 -12.35 7.87
N GLY A 225 -27.27 -12.41 7.28
CA GLY A 225 -26.87 -13.43 6.29
C GLY A 225 -26.17 -14.66 6.89
N GLN A 226 -26.31 -14.91 8.20
CA GLN A 226 -25.78 -16.11 8.89
C GLN A 226 -26.88 -17.13 9.11
#